data_baa3f3339ef6e9b15aefa9b188503b60
#
_entry.id   baa3f3339ef6e9b15aefa9b188503b60
#
_cell.length_a   1.000
_cell.length_b   1.000
_cell.length_c   1.000
_cell.angle_alpha   90.00
_cell.angle_beta   90.00
_cell.angle_gamma   90.00
#
_symmetry.space_group_name_H-M   'P 1'
#
loop_
_entity.id
_entity.type
_entity.pdbx_description
1 polymer ?
#
loop_
_entity_poly.entity_id
_entity_poly.type
_entity_poly.pdbx_seq_one_letter_code
_entity_poly.pdbx_strand_id
1 'polypeptide(L)'
;MTDIVAEKLKLLPDSPGVYIMKDASGRIIYVGKAVVLKNRVRQYFQHNKNHSPKVKAMVSHIADFEIIMTHSEVEALILECNLIKKHRPHYNISLKDDKSYPYVKVTVQEEYPRVFLTHRVTKDGSRYFGPYTDVTAVHQSLKLLRRLFPLRTCRHLQDRPCLEYHIKRCLAPCVGKVTKEDYAAMIRAVLLFLEGRTEDVERELKFRMEQAAAAFHFETAARLRDQLRAVQKIAEKQNIVTGAGDQDAIGIARSEIGVCVQVFFIRAGKMIGREHFLLQGSEEESDADILAAFLSQYYHRAAFVPREVLLPLAIAEEERALLESWLTEKKHGNKVQLLVPQRGTKRDIVAMAESNAEKYLSDEAARIKQADEKTMGAVRELGRYLGLKKMPYRMECFDISHIQGSETVASMVVFEGGLPKKSDYRRFKIQSTEGKPDDFLSMREVTTRRYVGLPEEELPDLIVIDGGKGQLSSALEIIRGAGGHKDVPVVGLAKQFELVFTEGESEPVVLPRHSQALYLIERIRDEAHRFAITYHRKLRGKRNLVSILDHIVGIGPKRRQALRSHFGTIARIREASVEELQQAPGMNRPAAEAVYHFFQAQRDMTRYHADGANGKE
;
A
#
# COMPACT_ATOMS: atom_id res chain seq x y z
N MET A 1 12.74 -29.50 27.72
CA MET A 1 14.06 -28.85 27.52
C MET A 1 14.96 -29.87 26.85
N THR A 2 15.55 -29.55 25.72
CA THR A 2 16.45 -30.43 24.98
C THR A 2 17.83 -30.47 25.66
N ASP A 3 18.58 -31.58 25.52
CA ASP A 3 19.95 -31.71 26.10
C ASP A 3 20.87 -30.59 25.58
N ILE A 4 20.70 -30.16 24.35
CA ILE A 4 21.44 -29.05 23.73
C ILE A 4 21.23 -27.75 24.48
N VAL A 5 19.99 -27.42 24.82
CA VAL A 5 19.67 -26.22 25.61
C VAL A 5 20.27 -26.29 27.00
N ALA A 6 20.20 -27.47 27.65
CA ALA A 6 20.76 -27.66 28.97
C ALA A 6 22.29 -27.45 29.05
N GLU A 7 23.01 -27.90 28.02
CA GLU A 7 24.47 -27.67 27.92
C GLU A 7 24.81 -26.21 27.66
N LYS A 8 24.10 -25.57 26.71
CA LYS A 8 24.33 -24.15 26.39
C LYS A 8 24.03 -23.22 27.56
N LEU A 9 23.06 -23.55 28.42
CA LEU A 9 22.74 -22.77 29.63
C LEU A 9 23.89 -22.74 30.65
N LYS A 10 24.76 -23.76 30.65
CA LYS A 10 25.96 -23.79 31.55
C LYS A 10 27.05 -22.82 31.09
N LEU A 11 27.14 -22.58 29.77
CA LEU A 11 28.19 -21.81 29.11
C LEU A 11 27.85 -20.32 28.91
N LEU A 12 26.71 -19.86 29.44
CA LEU A 12 26.26 -18.47 29.27
C LEU A 12 27.19 -17.47 29.97
N PRO A 13 27.62 -16.39 29.27
CA PRO A 13 28.50 -15.36 29.81
C PRO A 13 27.75 -14.37 30.71
N ASP A 14 28.49 -13.75 31.62
CA ASP A 14 28.03 -12.64 32.46
C ASP A 14 28.30 -11.28 31.77
N SER A 15 27.83 -11.13 30.52
CA SER A 15 28.00 -9.94 29.69
C SER A 15 26.66 -9.50 29.03
N PRO A 16 26.54 -8.23 28.64
CA PRO A 16 25.39 -7.78 27.85
C PRO A 16 25.39 -8.43 26.47
N GLY A 17 24.19 -8.55 25.88
CA GLY A 17 24.04 -9.11 24.55
C GLY A 17 22.62 -9.42 24.17
N VAL A 18 22.49 -10.10 23.03
CA VAL A 18 21.21 -10.53 22.44
C VAL A 18 21.17 -12.05 22.41
N TYR A 19 20.02 -12.62 22.76
CA TYR A 19 19.73 -14.04 22.64
C TYR A 19 18.64 -14.27 21.60
N ILE A 20 18.77 -15.35 20.84
CA ILE A 20 17.94 -15.69 19.69
C ILE A 20 17.40 -17.09 19.92
N MET A 21 16.08 -17.23 20.18
CA MET A 21 15.43 -18.52 20.39
C MET A 21 14.96 -19.10 19.08
N LYS A 22 15.18 -20.42 18.89
CA LYS A 22 14.83 -21.16 17.67
C LYS A 22 13.93 -22.35 17.98
N ASP A 23 13.03 -22.67 17.07
CA ASP A 23 12.21 -23.86 17.12
C ASP A 23 12.96 -25.11 16.56
N ALA A 24 12.28 -26.27 16.56
CA ALA A 24 12.84 -27.52 16.09
C ALA A 24 13.20 -27.52 14.59
N SER A 25 12.65 -26.60 13.79
CA SER A 25 12.99 -26.41 12.38
C SER A 25 14.16 -25.44 12.17
N GLY A 26 14.73 -24.86 13.24
CA GLY A 26 15.78 -23.85 13.20
C GLY A 26 15.26 -22.44 12.90
N ARG A 27 13.96 -22.23 12.86
CA ARG A 27 13.35 -20.93 12.63
C ARG A 27 13.44 -20.07 13.89
N ILE A 28 13.81 -18.80 13.74
CA ILE A 28 13.86 -17.83 14.83
C ILE A 28 12.43 -17.47 15.26
N ILE A 29 12.11 -17.77 16.53
CA ILE A 29 10.79 -17.52 17.11
C ILE A 29 10.75 -16.36 18.09
N TYR A 30 11.91 -15.99 18.68
CA TYR A 30 12.03 -14.86 19.58
C TYR A 30 13.47 -14.31 19.59
N VAL A 31 13.60 -13.00 19.75
CA VAL A 31 14.86 -12.28 19.95
C VAL A 31 14.70 -11.38 21.17
N GLY A 32 15.67 -11.36 22.07
CA GLY A 32 15.63 -10.47 23.23
C GLY A 32 17.01 -10.00 23.64
N LYS A 33 17.08 -8.82 24.26
CA LYS A 33 18.30 -8.25 24.85
C LYS A 33 18.46 -8.65 26.32
N ALA A 34 19.67 -8.60 26.81
CA ALA A 34 19.99 -8.80 28.23
C ALA A 34 21.15 -7.91 28.66
N VAL A 35 21.07 -7.38 29.87
CA VAL A 35 22.19 -6.75 30.58
C VAL A 35 23.20 -7.82 30.98
N VAL A 36 22.69 -8.97 31.45
CA VAL A 36 23.47 -10.16 31.78
C VAL A 36 22.80 -11.37 31.13
N LEU A 37 23.38 -11.86 30.02
CA LEU A 37 22.84 -12.97 29.23
C LEU A 37 22.51 -14.20 30.07
N LYS A 38 23.42 -14.57 30.98
CA LYS A 38 23.27 -15.73 31.85
C LYS A 38 22.01 -15.65 32.71
N ASN A 39 21.75 -14.53 33.36
CA ASN A 39 20.60 -14.37 34.24
C ASN A 39 19.29 -14.36 33.42
N ARG A 40 19.25 -13.58 32.35
CA ARG A 40 18.04 -13.39 31.55
C ARG A 40 17.62 -14.66 30.82
N VAL A 41 18.56 -15.36 30.19
CA VAL A 41 18.23 -16.58 29.42
C VAL A 41 17.79 -17.70 30.36
N ARG A 42 18.48 -17.87 31.52
CA ARG A 42 18.09 -18.89 32.51
C ARG A 42 16.69 -18.70 33.07
N GLN A 43 16.22 -17.45 33.22
CA GLN A 43 14.87 -17.16 33.75
C GLN A 43 13.76 -17.84 32.92
N TYR A 44 13.92 -17.98 31.62
CA TYR A 44 12.93 -18.64 30.76
C TYR A 44 12.78 -20.15 31.07
N PHE A 45 13.88 -20.80 31.47
CA PHE A 45 13.92 -22.25 31.67
C PHE A 45 13.78 -22.66 33.16
N GLN A 46 13.68 -21.69 34.05
CA GLN A 46 13.35 -21.96 35.47
C GLN A 46 11.84 -22.23 35.57
N HIS A 47 11.46 -23.18 36.45
CA HIS A 47 10.05 -23.52 36.73
C HIS A 47 9.38 -22.37 37.51
N ASN A 48 9.11 -21.27 36.84
CA ASN A 48 8.49 -20.10 37.42
C ASN A 48 6.97 -20.15 37.16
N LYS A 49 6.15 -20.20 38.23
CA LYS A 49 4.69 -20.15 38.14
C LYS A 49 4.15 -18.84 37.51
N ASN A 50 4.99 -17.82 37.40
CA ASN A 50 4.64 -16.45 37.00
C ASN A 50 4.85 -16.14 35.51
N HIS A 51 5.22 -17.13 34.68
CA HIS A 51 5.31 -16.88 33.23
C HIS A 51 3.92 -16.68 32.62
N SER A 52 3.77 -15.68 31.77
CA SER A 52 2.53 -15.47 30.99
C SER A 52 2.25 -16.69 30.10
N PRO A 53 0.99 -16.92 29.69
CA PRO A 53 0.65 -18.00 28.76
C PRO A 53 1.48 -17.98 27.49
N LYS A 54 1.76 -16.80 26.94
CA LYS A 54 2.61 -16.60 25.76
C LYS A 54 4.04 -17.06 26.00
N VAL A 55 4.65 -16.68 27.12
CA VAL A 55 6.02 -17.11 27.47
C VAL A 55 6.08 -18.61 27.67
N LYS A 56 5.06 -19.23 28.31
CA LYS A 56 4.97 -20.69 28.44
C LYS A 56 4.88 -21.37 27.08
N ALA A 57 4.03 -20.86 26.18
CA ALA A 57 3.90 -21.36 24.82
C ALA A 57 5.23 -21.20 24.04
N MET A 58 5.88 -20.03 24.13
CA MET A 58 7.19 -19.80 23.51
C MET A 58 8.22 -20.81 24.01
N VAL A 59 8.35 -20.98 25.33
CA VAL A 59 9.33 -21.89 25.95
C VAL A 59 9.11 -23.33 25.53
N SER A 60 7.85 -23.78 25.35
CA SER A 60 7.54 -25.12 24.86
C SER A 60 8.00 -25.38 23.43
N HIS A 61 8.15 -24.32 22.60
CA HIS A 61 8.62 -24.41 21.21
C HIS A 61 10.13 -24.20 21.06
N ILE A 62 10.86 -23.77 22.11
CA ILE A 62 12.31 -23.58 22.04
C ILE A 62 13.00 -24.94 21.94
N ALA A 63 13.67 -25.17 20.82
CA ALA A 63 14.53 -26.34 20.62
C ALA A 63 16.03 -26.00 20.76
N ASP A 64 16.40 -24.77 20.43
CA ASP A 64 17.78 -24.26 20.52
C ASP A 64 17.79 -22.74 20.74
N PHE A 65 18.95 -22.21 21.15
CA PHE A 65 19.18 -20.77 21.19
C PHE A 65 20.61 -20.42 20.82
N GLU A 66 20.78 -19.20 20.31
CA GLU A 66 22.08 -18.56 20.05
C GLU A 66 22.21 -17.29 20.86
N ILE A 67 23.46 -16.89 21.15
CA ILE A 67 23.75 -15.62 21.81
C ILE A 67 24.75 -14.81 20.99
N ILE A 68 24.63 -13.49 21.05
CA ILE A 68 25.59 -12.53 20.51
C ILE A 68 25.96 -11.59 21.66
N MET A 69 27.21 -11.63 22.07
CA MET A 69 27.75 -10.71 23.11
C MET A 69 27.95 -9.32 22.51
N THR A 70 27.68 -8.29 23.27
CA THR A 70 27.89 -6.89 22.92
C THR A 70 28.76 -6.20 23.97
N HIS A 71 29.34 -5.05 23.61
CA HIS A 71 30.17 -4.28 24.57
C HIS A 71 29.33 -3.41 25.50
N SER A 72 28.08 -3.11 25.13
CA SER A 72 27.18 -2.29 25.95
C SER A 72 25.71 -2.74 25.79
N GLU A 73 24.87 -2.30 26.74
CA GLU A 73 23.42 -2.49 26.69
C GLU A 73 22.77 -1.75 25.51
N VAL A 74 23.31 -0.59 25.14
CA VAL A 74 22.85 0.18 23.98
C VAL A 74 23.12 -0.58 22.68
N GLU A 75 24.29 -1.21 22.55
CA GLU A 75 24.57 -2.08 21.40
C GLU A 75 23.62 -3.29 21.35
N ALA A 76 23.32 -3.90 22.51
CA ALA A 76 22.36 -5.00 22.61
C ALA A 76 20.96 -4.54 22.14
N LEU A 77 20.49 -3.36 22.58
CA LEU A 77 19.22 -2.77 22.16
C LEU A 77 19.16 -2.55 20.64
N ILE A 78 20.21 -1.98 20.06
CA ILE A 78 20.27 -1.73 18.61
C ILE A 78 20.28 -3.04 17.82
N LEU A 79 21.04 -4.02 18.29
CA LEU A 79 21.13 -5.33 17.64
C LEU A 79 19.82 -6.10 17.72
N GLU A 80 19.14 -6.09 18.87
CA GLU A 80 17.80 -6.65 19.05
C GLU A 80 16.81 -6.07 18.03
N CYS A 81 16.73 -4.73 17.93
CA CYS A 81 15.86 -4.04 16.98
C CYS A 81 16.14 -4.46 15.52
N ASN A 82 17.42 -4.59 15.14
CA ASN A 82 17.80 -5.02 13.80
C ASN A 82 17.40 -6.47 13.53
N LEU A 83 17.59 -7.37 14.49
CA LEU A 83 17.24 -8.79 14.35
C LEU A 83 15.72 -9.00 14.32
N ILE A 84 14.96 -8.32 15.17
CA ILE A 84 13.49 -8.35 15.14
C ILE A 84 12.98 -7.88 13.77
N LYS A 85 13.51 -6.79 13.26
CA LYS A 85 13.16 -6.29 11.92
C LYS A 85 13.47 -7.29 10.82
N LYS A 86 14.66 -7.89 10.85
CA LYS A 86 15.14 -8.81 9.81
C LYS A 86 14.35 -10.13 9.79
N HIS A 87 14.09 -10.69 10.96
CA HIS A 87 13.55 -12.04 11.11
C HIS A 87 12.05 -12.07 11.41
N ARG A 88 11.47 -10.95 11.90
CA ARG A 88 10.06 -10.83 12.32
C ARG A 88 9.60 -12.04 13.15
N PRO A 89 10.23 -12.33 14.29
CA PRO A 89 9.93 -13.52 15.06
C PRO A 89 8.50 -13.46 15.61
N HIS A 90 7.84 -14.60 15.64
CA HIS A 90 6.41 -14.70 15.98
C HIS A 90 6.07 -14.18 17.38
N TYR A 91 6.95 -14.40 18.35
CA TYR A 91 6.73 -14.02 19.76
C TYR A 91 7.21 -12.60 20.11
N ASN A 92 7.85 -11.89 19.20
CA ASN A 92 8.21 -10.50 19.44
C ASN A 92 7.08 -9.53 19.11
N ILE A 93 6.98 -8.45 19.88
CA ILE A 93 6.20 -7.29 19.50
C ILE A 93 6.85 -6.68 18.26
N SER A 94 6.09 -6.43 17.22
CA SER A 94 6.60 -5.81 16.00
C SER A 94 5.61 -4.84 15.39
N LEU A 95 6.12 -3.80 14.76
CA LEU A 95 5.32 -2.86 13.98
C LEU A 95 4.77 -3.56 12.74
N LYS A 96 3.44 -3.55 12.56
CA LYS A 96 2.76 -4.19 11.43
C LYS A 96 3.10 -3.53 10.09
N ASP A 97 3.20 -2.20 10.10
CA ASP A 97 3.45 -1.40 8.91
C ASP A 97 4.89 -0.88 8.89
N ASP A 98 5.59 -1.11 7.77
CA ASP A 98 6.93 -0.57 7.49
C ASP A 98 6.80 0.71 6.64
N LYS A 99 5.89 1.63 7.04
CA LYS A 99 5.64 2.88 6.32
C LYS A 99 6.86 3.78 6.36
N SER A 100 7.38 4.11 5.20
CA SER A 100 8.44 5.09 5.01
C SER A 100 7.82 6.44 4.68
N TYR A 101 7.84 7.37 5.64
CA TYR A 101 7.30 8.71 5.46
C TYR A 101 8.31 9.65 4.82
N PRO A 102 7.86 10.62 4.00
CA PRO A 102 8.74 11.60 3.42
C PRO A 102 9.19 12.64 4.45
N TYR A 103 10.41 13.11 4.22
CA TYR A 103 11.02 14.24 4.90
C TYR A 103 11.23 15.36 3.89
N VAL A 104 11.14 16.61 4.33
CA VAL A 104 11.62 17.75 3.58
C VAL A 104 13.12 17.87 3.86
N LYS A 105 13.93 17.68 2.83
CA LYS A 105 15.39 17.83 2.89
C LYS A 105 15.79 19.20 2.41
N VAL A 106 16.64 19.89 3.18
CA VAL A 106 17.30 21.13 2.81
C VAL A 106 18.82 20.88 2.77
N THR A 107 19.43 21.02 1.59
CA THR A 107 20.86 20.72 1.36
C THR A 107 21.73 21.90 1.78
N VAL A 108 21.75 22.20 3.08
CA VAL A 108 22.46 23.39 3.64
C VAL A 108 23.96 23.37 3.41
N GLN A 109 24.54 22.23 3.08
CA GLN A 109 25.96 22.06 2.72
C GLN A 109 26.28 22.49 1.27
N GLU A 110 25.25 22.62 0.41
CA GLU A 110 25.46 23.13 -0.95
C GLU A 110 25.57 24.66 -0.94
N GLU A 111 26.36 25.22 -1.82
CA GLU A 111 26.52 26.68 -1.96
C GLU A 111 25.20 27.42 -2.20
N TYR A 112 24.30 26.78 -2.97
CA TYR A 112 22.93 27.21 -3.16
C TYR A 112 21.98 26.04 -2.77
N PRO A 113 21.51 25.96 -1.52
CA PRO A 113 20.71 24.86 -1.03
C PRO A 113 19.41 24.63 -1.83
N ARG A 114 19.02 23.36 -1.92
CA ARG A 114 17.74 22.91 -2.50
C ARG A 114 16.79 22.44 -1.42
N VAL A 115 15.50 22.49 -1.73
CA VAL A 115 14.43 21.97 -0.86
C VAL A 115 13.58 20.98 -1.65
N PHE A 116 13.56 19.72 -1.19
CA PHE A 116 12.79 18.65 -1.83
C PHE A 116 12.39 17.54 -0.86
N LEU A 117 11.46 16.67 -1.28
CA LEU A 117 11.05 15.51 -0.50
C LEU A 117 12.00 14.33 -0.70
N THR A 118 12.25 13.61 0.38
CA THR A 118 13.01 12.35 0.37
C THR A 118 12.46 11.39 1.39
N HIS A 119 12.48 10.09 1.09
CA HIS A 119 12.18 9.03 2.06
C HIS A 119 13.44 8.52 2.78
N ARG A 120 14.61 8.94 2.33
CA ARG A 120 15.90 8.53 2.90
C ARG A 120 16.55 9.68 3.63
N VAL A 121 16.92 9.43 4.88
CA VAL A 121 17.75 10.33 5.66
C VAL A 121 19.18 9.81 5.61
N THR A 122 20.11 10.68 5.23
CA THR A 122 21.54 10.39 5.10
C THR A 122 22.35 11.35 5.97
N LYS A 123 23.50 10.89 6.49
CA LYS A 123 24.42 11.73 7.26
C LYS A 123 25.30 12.55 6.31
N ASP A 124 24.70 13.48 5.54
CA ASP A 124 25.38 14.28 4.52
C ASP A 124 25.43 15.78 4.88
N GLY A 125 25.18 16.13 6.14
CA GLY A 125 25.14 17.52 6.59
C GLY A 125 23.89 18.30 6.19
N SER A 126 22.96 17.70 5.46
CA SER A 126 21.66 18.30 5.14
C SER A 126 20.74 18.36 6.37
N ARG A 127 19.80 19.29 6.38
CA ARG A 127 18.74 19.36 7.39
C ARG A 127 17.50 18.64 6.88
N TYR A 128 16.85 17.88 7.78
CA TYR A 128 15.67 17.08 7.50
C TYR A 128 14.53 17.52 8.43
N PHE A 129 13.35 17.74 7.86
CA PHE A 129 12.13 18.12 8.59
C PHE A 129 11.05 17.08 8.35
N GLY A 130 10.32 16.72 9.38
CA GLY A 130 9.31 15.67 9.36
C GLY A 130 9.45 14.67 10.51
N PRO A 131 8.95 13.44 10.42
CA PRO A 131 8.25 12.87 9.24
C PRO A 131 6.89 13.51 8.95
N TYR A 132 6.50 13.55 7.67
CA TYR A 132 5.18 14.04 7.28
C TYR A 132 4.28 12.87 6.89
N THR A 133 3.18 12.71 7.59
CA THR A 133 2.23 11.59 7.40
C THR A 133 1.28 11.82 6.23
N ASP A 134 0.91 13.08 5.96
CA ASP A 134 0.11 13.46 4.79
C ASP A 134 1.01 13.91 3.64
N VAL A 135 1.27 12.99 2.71
CA VAL A 135 2.08 13.22 1.52
C VAL A 135 1.47 14.31 0.64
N THR A 136 0.14 14.37 0.56
CA THR A 136 -0.58 15.37 -0.25
C THR A 136 -0.43 16.76 0.34
N ALA A 137 -0.63 16.89 1.66
CA ALA A 137 -0.47 18.15 2.37
C ALA A 137 0.97 18.67 2.29
N VAL A 138 1.97 17.79 2.42
CA VAL A 138 3.38 18.18 2.31
C VAL A 138 3.76 18.62 0.90
N HIS A 139 3.23 17.96 -0.13
CA HIS A 139 3.42 18.41 -1.52
C HIS A 139 2.80 19.78 -1.77
N GLN A 140 1.61 20.04 -1.22
CA GLN A 140 0.96 21.35 -1.30
C GLN A 140 1.77 22.41 -0.57
N SER A 141 2.27 22.10 0.63
CA SER A 141 3.14 22.99 1.42
C SER A 141 4.44 23.32 0.70
N LEU A 142 5.10 22.33 0.09
CA LEU A 142 6.30 22.57 -0.74
C LEU A 142 6.01 23.38 -2.00
N LYS A 143 4.87 23.15 -2.66
CA LYS A 143 4.46 23.95 -3.81
C LYS A 143 4.22 25.40 -3.42
N LEU A 144 3.64 25.64 -2.26
CA LEU A 144 3.43 26.96 -1.70
C LEU A 144 4.77 27.61 -1.30
N LEU A 145 5.62 26.87 -0.59
CA LEU A 145 6.95 27.32 -0.19
C LEU A 145 7.80 27.75 -1.41
N ARG A 146 7.75 27.01 -2.52
CA ARG A 146 8.41 27.35 -3.78
C ARG A 146 7.82 28.57 -4.49
N ARG A 147 6.55 28.90 -4.23
CA ARG A 147 5.94 30.17 -4.72
C ARG A 147 6.39 31.36 -3.89
N LEU A 148 6.53 31.16 -2.58
CA LEU A 148 6.96 32.21 -1.66
C LEU A 148 8.46 32.48 -1.76
N PHE A 149 9.25 31.43 -1.88
CA PHE A 149 10.69 31.45 -1.94
C PHE A 149 11.15 30.84 -3.28
N PRO A 150 11.66 31.66 -4.22
CA PRO A 150 12.05 31.18 -5.55
C PRO A 150 13.36 30.36 -5.49
N LEU A 151 13.23 29.12 -5.01
CA LEU A 151 14.31 28.17 -4.77
C LEU A 151 14.70 27.44 -6.05
N ARG A 152 16.00 27.14 -6.21
CA ARG A 152 16.42 26.25 -7.29
C ARG A 152 15.93 24.82 -7.06
N THR A 153 15.54 24.14 -8.14
CA THR A 153 15.12 22.74 -8.15
C THR A 153 16.12 21.82 -8.84
N CYS A 154 16.96 22.38 -9.71
CA CYS A 154 17.96 21.66 -10.50
C CYS A 154 19.04 20.99 -9.62
N ARG A 155 19.44 19.77 -9.99
CA ARG A 155 20.50 19.02 -9.28
C ARG A 155 21.88 19.59 -9.57
N HIS A 156 22.12 19.95 -10.81
CA HIS A 156 23.37 20.58 -11.29
C HIS A 156 23.07 21.99 -11.77
N LEU A 157 23.95 22.92 -11.46
CA LEU A 157 23.86 24.29 -11.98
C LEU A 157 24.14 24.28 -13.49
N GLN A 158 23.31 24.98 -14.25
CA GLN A 158 23.40 25.06 -15.71
C GLN A 158 24.05 26.41 -16.12
N ASP A 159 24.64 26.47 -17.31
CA ASP A 159 25.30 27.68 -17.82
C ASP A 159 24.32 28.70 -18.39
N ARG A 160 23.03 28.43 -18.37
CA ARG A 160 21.96 29.31 -18.85
C ARG A 160 20.72 29.24 -17.93
N PRO A 161 19.92 30.33 -17.84
CA PRO A 161 18.69 30.35 -17.09
C PRO A 161 17.70 29.31 -17.64
N CYS A 162 17.05 28.53 -16.75
CA CYS A 162 16.04 27.56 -17.11
C CYS A 162 14.63 28.17 -17.05
N LEU A 163 13.60 27.37 -17.43
CA LEU A 163 12.22 27.81 -17.41
C LEU A 163 11.77 28.33 -16.03
N GLU A 164 12.23 27.71 -14.94
CA GLU A 164 11.86 28.13 -13.56
C GLU A 164 12.28 29.58 -13.26
N TYR A 165 13.37 30.08 -13.84
CA TYR A 165 13.74 31.48 -13.74
C TYR A 165 12.75 32.39 -14.50
N HIS A 166 12.44 32.03 -15.75
CA HIS A 166 11.55 32.86 -16.59
C HIS A 166 10.12 32.94 -16.03
N ILE A 167 9.66 31.89 -15.31
CA ILE A 167 8.36 31.90 -14.61
C ILE A 167 8.47 32.41 -13.16
N LYS A 168 9.59 33.07 -12.79
CA LYS A 168 9.88 33.71 -11.48
C LYS A 168 9.83 32.73 -10.28
N ARG A 169 10.11 31.44 -10.49
CA ARG A 169 10.18 30.40 -9.46
C ARG A 169 11.59 30.05 -8.99
N CYS A 170 12.62 30.62 -9.62
CA CYS A 170 14.03 30.48 -9.27
C CYS A 170 14.75 31.79 -9.47
N LEU A 171 15.74 32.10 -8.62
CA LEU A 171 16.57 33.32 -8.72
C LEU A 171 17.75 33.17 -9.69
N ALA A 172 17.86 32.04 -10.41
CA ALA A 172 18.95 31.69 -11.31
C ALA A 172 20.36 31.88 -10.72
N PRO A 173 20.68 31.21 -9.58
CA PRO A 173 22.05 31.27 -9.04
C PRO A 173 23.10 30.68 -10.00
N CYS A 174 22.65 29.81 -10.92
CA CYS A 174 23.50 29.20 -11.95
C CYS A 174 24.23 30.22 -12.88
N VAL A 175 23.66 31.40 -13.05
CA VAL A 175 24.21 32.47 -13.91
C VAL A 175 24.47 33.77 -13.13
N GLY A 176 24.62 33.69 -11.82
CA GLY A 176 25.00 34.82 -10.97
C GLY A 176 23.92 35.92 -10.83
N LYS A 177 22.64 35.62 -11.10
CA LYS A 177 21.54 36.60 -10.97
C LYS A 177 21.14 36.90 -9.51
N VAL A 178 21.71 36.18 -8.54
CA VAL A 178 21.51 36.38 -7.10
C VAL A 178 22.86 36.18 -6.39
N THR A 179 23.11 36.97 -5.36
CA THR A 179 24.32 36.83 -4.52
C THR A 179 24.17 35.60 -3.59
N LYS A 180 25.31 35.09 -3.12
CA LYS A 180 25.31 33.98 -2.13
C LYS A 180 24.64 34.41 -0.84
N GLU A 181 24.88 35.65 -0.41
CA GLU A 181 24.34 36.23 0.83
C GLU A 181 22.81 36.34 0.77
N ASP A 182 22.28 36.84 -0.35
CA ASP A 182 20.80 36.96 -0.52
C ASP A 182 20.12 35.59 -0.60
N TYR A 183 20.76 34.66 -1.32
CA TYR A 183 20.22 33.29 -1.40
C TYR A 183 20.28 32.59 -0.04
N ALA A 184 21.40 32.72 0.70
CA ALA A 184 21.53 32.18 2.05
C ALA A 184 20.52 32.78 3.03
N ALA A 185 20.25 34.07 2.90
CA ALA A 185 19.24 34.75 3.71
C ALA A 185 17.81 34.26 3.42
N MET A 186 17.49 33.95 2.15
CA MET A 186 16.24 33.31 1.77
C MET A 186 16.15 31.89 2.36
N ILE A 187 17.23 31.11 2.32
CA ILE A 187 17.27 29.76 2.92
C ILE A 187 17.07 29.83 4.44
N ARG A 188 17.64 30.83 5.14
CA ARG A 188 17.37 31.01 6.58
C ARG A 188 15.88 31.19 6.86
N ALA A 189 15.17 32.01 6.09
CA ALA A 189 13.72 32.18 6.24
C ALA A 189 12.96 30.87 5.96
N VAL A 190 13.37 30.08 4.96
CA VAL A 190 12.80 28.75 4.70
C VAL A 190 13.03 27.79 5.86
N LEU A 191 14.21 27.78 6.47
CA LEU A 191 14.51 26.94 7.62
C LEU A 191 13.64 27.32 8.82
N LEU A 192 13.52 28.61 9.14
CA LEU A 192 12.64 29.12 10.21
C LEU A 192 11.18 28.71 9.96
N PHE A 193 10.71 28.80 8.72
CA PHE A 193 9.37 28.36 8.35
C PHE A 193 9.16 26.86 8.59
N LEU A 194 10.10 26.01 8.15
CA LEU A 194 10.07 24.57 8.33
C LEU A 194 10.21 24.15 9.81
N GLU A 195 10.86 24.97 10.62
CA GLU A 195 10.95 24.82 12.09
C GLU A 195 9.64 25.21 12.80
N GLY A 196 8.65 25.76 12.09
CA GLY A 196 7.42 26.27 12.68
C GLY A 196 7.54 27.64 13.35
N ARG A 197 8.71 28.29 13.25
CA ARG A 197 8.99 29.62 13.81
C ARG A 197 8.48 30.75 12.89
N THR A 198 7.18 30.71 12.62
CA THR A 198 6.53 31.61 11.67
C THR A 198 6.63 33.08 12.09
N GLU A 199 6.61 33.38 13.40
CA GLU A 199 6.76 34.74 13.92
C GLU A 199 8.13 35.35 13.60
N ASP A 200 9.19 34.55 13.65
CA ASP A 200 10.53 35.02 13.30
C ASP A 200 10.65 35.25 11.79
N VAL A 201 10.00 34.43 10.96
CA VAL A 201 9.90 34.63 9.51
C VAL A 201 9.14 35.92 9.20
N GLU A 202 8.04 36.18 9.87
CA GLU A 202 7.25 37.41 9.71
C GLU A 202 8.08 38.65 10.05
N ARG A 203 8.81 38.61 11.15
CA ARG A 203 9.68 39.70 11.61
C ARG A 203 10.80 39.98 10.60
N GLU A 204 11.46 38.95 10.11
CA GLU A 204 12.52 39.06 9.11
C GLU A 204 12.00 39.60 7.76
N LEU A 205 10.86 39.06 7.28
CA LEU A 205 10.24 39.53 6.03
C LEU A 205 9.78 40.97 6.13
N LYS A 206 9.20 41.38 7.27
CA LYS A 206 8.77 42.75 7.52
C LYS A 206 9.96 43.69 7.54
N PHE A 207 11.03 43.35 8.26
CA PHE A 207 12.25 44.15 8.33
C PHE A 207 12.85 44.38 6.93
N ARG A 208 12.97 43.33 6.13
CA ARG A 208 13.49 43.43 4.75
C ARG A 208 12.58 44.21 3.81
N MET A 209 11.28 44.09 3.99
CA MET A 209 10.30 44.85 3.23
C MET A 209 10.48 46.38 3.49
N GLU A 210 10.64 46.75 4.76
CA GLU A 210 10.85 48.15 5.19
C GLU A 210 12.20 48.68 4.66
N GLN A 211 13.27 47.88 4.72
CA GLN A 211 14.58 48.26 4.12
C GLN A 211 14.50 48.46 2.61
N ALA A 212 13.85 47.53 1.88
CA ALA A 212 13.68 47.65 0.45
C ALA A 212 12.83 48.87 0.06
N ALA A 213 11.82 49.21 0.85
CA ALA A 213 11.01 50.39 0.66
C ALA A 213 11.82 51.69 0.92
N ALA A 214 12.62 51.72 2.00
CA ALA A 214 13.50 52.85 2.31
C ALA A 214 14.60 53.08 1.22
N ALA A 215 15.05 51.99 0.58
CA ALA A 215 15.99 52.04 -0.55
C ALA A 215 15.32 52.29 -1.91
N PHE A 216 14.02 52.61 -1.92
CA PHE A 216 13.22 52.84 -3.14
C PHE A 216 13.11 51.64 -4.09
N HIS A 217 13.40 50.43 -3.61
CA HIS A 217 13.26 49.17 -4.37
C HIS A 217 11.82 48.64 -4.24
N PHE A 218 10.84 49.35 -4.77
CA PHE A 218 9.40 49.09 -4.57
C PHE A 218 8.94 47.73 -5.09
N GLU A 219 9.49 47.22 -6.19
CA GLU A 219 9.15 45.88 -6.71
C GLU A 219 9.59 44.78 -5.72
N THR A 220 10.78 44.95 -5.12
CA THR A 220 11.26 44.03 -4.08
C THR A 220 10.42 44.12 -2.81
N ALA A 221 10.07 45.33 -2.37
CA ALA A 221 9.21 45.55 -1.23
C ALA A 221 7.79 44.94 -1.43
N ALA A 222 7.19 45.10 -2.61
CA ALA A 222 5.89 44.50 -2.93
C ALA A 222 5.95 42.96 -2.90
N ARG A 223 7.02 42.34 -3.44
CA ARG A 223 7.21 40.89 -3.36
C ARG A 223 7.35 40.38 -1.93
N LEU A 224 8.13 41.08 -1.08
CA LEU A 224 8.29 40.75 0.34
C LEU A 224 6.99 40.90 1.12
N ARG A 225 6.16 41.92 0.82
CA ARG A 225 4.82 42.11 1.38
C ARG A 225 3.91 40.92 1.05
N ASP A 226 3.92 40.46 -0.20
CA ASP A 226 3.09 39.35 -0.65
C ASP A 226 3.52 38.03 -0.01
N GLN A 227 4.84 37.83 0.20
CA GLN A 227 5.39 36.72 0.98
C GLN A 227 4.93 36.78 2.44
N LEU A 228 5.01 37.94 3.10
CA LEU A 228 4.57 38.15 4.48
C LEU A 228 3.08 37.79 4.67
N ARG A 229 2.20 38.32 3.80
CA ARG A 229 0.76 38.00 3.83
C ARG A 229 0.48 36.51 3.69
N ALA A 230 1.22 35.82 2.83
CA ALA A 230 1.04 34.40 2.62
C ALA A 230 1.53 33.56 3.81
N VAL A 231 2.63 33.94 4.48
CA VAL A 231 3.11 33.31 5.72
C VAL A 231 2.08 33.49 6.84
N GLN A 232 1.52 34.68 7.02
CA GLN A 232 0.48 34.98 8.00
C GLN A 232 -0.78 34.12 7.82
N LYS A 233 -1.24 33.98 6.59
CA LYS A 233 -2.39 33.11 6.26
C LYS A 233 -2.17 31.65 6.58
N ILE A 234 -0.93 31.16 6.57
CA ILE A 234 -0.57 29.80 6.97
C ILE A 234 -0.55 29.69 8.49
N ALA A 235 0.01 30.69 9.18
CA ALA A 235 0.11 30.73 10.63
C ALA A 235 -1.26 30.68 11.30
N GLU A 236 -2.28 31.35 10.75
CA GLU A 236 -3.66 31.37 11.24
C GLU A 236 -4.32 29.96 11.27
N LYS A 237 -3.89 29.04 10.42
CA LYS A 237 -4.45 27.68 10.34
C LYS A 237 -3.85 26.67 11.33
N GLN A 238 -2.80 27.03 12.07
CA GLN A 238 -2.12 26.14 13.01
C GLN A 238 -2.50 26.48 14.47
N ASN A 239 -3.62 25.93 14.96
CA ASN A 239 -4.25 26.33 16.22
C ASN A 239 -3.87 25.56 17.49
N ILE A 240 -2.94 24.59 17.46
CA ILE A 240 -2.54 23.88 18.68
C ILE A 240 -1.14 24.35 19.07
N VAL A 241 -1.10 25.29 20.00
CA VAL A 241 0.14 25.80 20.59
C VAL A 241 0.34 25.14 21.94
N THR A 242 1.38 24.32 22.05
CA THR A 242 1.90 23.82 23.32
C THR A 242 3.15 24.65 23.64
N GLY A 243 3.50 24.81 24.92
CA GLY A 243 4.67 25.62 25.31
C GLY A 243 5.93 25.33 24.46
N ALA A 244 6.94 26.17 24.56
CA ALA A 244 8.12 26.16 23.72
C ALA A 244 8.86 24.81 23.76
N GLY A 245 9.15 24.22 22.57
CA GLY A 245 10.03 23.05 22.45
C GLY A 245 9.56 21.99 21.44
N ASP A 246 10.45 21.02 21.21
CA ASP A 246 10.19 19.85 20.36
C ASP A 246 9.80 18.67 21.23
N GLN A 247 8.62 18.13 20.99
CA GLN A 247 8.04 17.03 21.74
C GLN A 247 7.40 16.01 20.79
N ASP A 248 7.41 14.74 21.18
CA ASP A 248 6.55 13.71 20.63
C ASP A 248 5.61 13.24 21.76
N ALA A 249 4.30 13.31 21.55
CA ALA A 249 3.33 12.81 22.51
C ALA A 249 2.74 11.50 22.03
N ILE A 250 2.79 10.49 22.88
CA ILE A 250 2.40 9.11 22.59
C ILE A 250 1.13 8.78 23.36
N GLY A 251 0.17 8.18 22.66
CA GLY A 251 -1.00 7.54 23.23
C GLY A 251 -1.06 6.09 22.84
N ILE A 252 -1.59 5.24 23.71
CA ILE A 252 -1.79 3.82 23.47
C ILE A 252 -3.26 3.46 23.70
N ALA A 253 -3.79 2.58 22.86
CA ALA A 253 -5.13 2.01 23.05
C ALA A 253 -5.12 0.54 22.67
N ARG A 254 -5.99 -0.24 23.29
CA ARG A 254 -6.14 -1.68 23.09
C ARG A 254 -7.58 -2.02 22.72
N SER A 255 -7.75 -2.99 21.81
CA SER A 255 -9.04 -3.57 21.47
C SER A 255 -8.87 -5.04 21.06
N GLU A 256 -9.97 -5.71 20.72
CA GLU A 256 -9.96 -7.09 20.20
C GLU A 256 -9.16 -7.25 18.89
N ILE A 257 -9.02 -6.19 18.11
CA ILE A 257 -8.27 -6.23 16.84
C ILE A 257 -6.77 -5.94 16.99
N GLY A 258 -6.29 -5.66 18.22
CA GLY A 258 -4.89 -5.41 18.54
C GLY A 258 -4.65 -4.13 19.32
N VAL A 259 -3.40 -3.70 19.34
CA VAL A 259 -2.93 -2.49 20.02
C VAL A 259 -2.53 -1.43 19.01
N CYS A 260 -2.98 -0.20 19.23
CA CYS A 260 -2.61 0.98 18.45
C CYS A 260 -1.80 1.94 19.30
N VAL A 261 -0.65 2.38 18.78
CA VAL A 261 0.11 3.50 19.33
C VAL A 261 -0.04 4.70 18.42
N GLN A 262 -0.51 5.83 18.96
CA GLN A 262 -0.63 7.11 18.28
C GLN A 262 0.52 8.03 18.70
N VAL A 263 1.18 8.68 17.73
CA VAL A 263 2.22 9.67 17.98
C VAL A 263 1.77 11.02 17.42
N PHE A 264 1.89 12.08 18.21
CA PHE A 264 1.76 13.46 17.77
C PHE A 264 3.14 14.12 17.74
N PHE A 265 3.46 14.72 16.62
CA PHE A 265 4.73 15.44 16.40
C PHE A 265 4.55 16.91 16.66
N ILE A 266 5.20 17.41 17.73
CA ILE A 266 5.17 18.80 18.13
C ILE A 266 6.56 19.39 17.92
N ARG A 267 6.64 20.47 17.13
CA ARG A 267 7.91 21.16 16.83
C ARG A 267 7.72 22.65 17.07
N ALA A 268 8.63 23.25 17.82
CA ALA A 268 8.52 24.64 18.28
C ALA A 268 7.15 24.96 18.92
N GLY A 269 6.60 24.02 19.69
CA GLY A 269 5.31 24.15 20.35
C GLY A 269 4.08 23.97 19.44
N LYS A 270 4.25 23.71 18.15
CA LYS A 270 3.14 23.50 17.19
C LYS A 270 3.04 22.03 16.78
N MET A 271 1.82 21.50 16.71
CA MET A 271 1.59 20.16 16.18
C MET A 271 1.77 20.17 14.66
N ILE A 272 2.79 19.48 14.16
CA ILE A 272 3.11 19.40 12.73
C ILE A 272 2.56 18.14 12.05
N GLY A 273 2.15 17.13 12.83
CA GLY A 273 1.61 15.89 12.28
C GLY A 273 1.23 14.89 13.37
N ARG A 274 0.59 13.82 12.92
CA ARG A 274 0.24 12.66 13.75
C ARG A 274 0.40 11.37 12.99
N GLU A 275 0.73 10.29 13.69
CA GLU A 275 0.89 8.98 13.11
C GLU A 275 0.37 7.89 14.05
N HIS A 276 -0.16 6.82 13.48
CA HIS A 276 -0.62 5.66 14.23
C HIS A 276 0.09 4.39 13.76
N PHE A 277 0.34 3.49 14.70
CA PHE A 277 1.02 2.22 14.48
C PHE A 277 0.20 1.09 15.07
N LEU A 278 -0.13 0.09 14.26
CA LEU A 278 -0.69 -1.17 14.74
C LEU A 278 0.46 -2.10 15.12
N LEU A 279 0.35 -2.72 16.29
CA LEU A 279 1.34 -3.65 16.81
C LEU A 279 0.82 -5.09 16.74
N GLN A 280 1.70 -6.01 16.37
CA GLN A 280 1.45 -7.45 16.39
C GLN A 280 2.18 -8.09 17.55
N GLY A 281 1.65 -9.23 18.05
CA GLY A 281 2.27 -9.97 19.16
C GLY A 281 2.18 -9.27 20.52
N SER A 282 1.23 -8.31 20.66
CA SER A 282 1.06 -7.48 21.87
C SER A 282 -0.13 -7.90 22.76
N GLU A 283 -0.81 -9.00 22.42
CA GLU A 283 -2.10 -9.36 23.02
C GLU A 283 -2.02 -9.63 24.53
N GLU A 284 -0.94 -10.25 25.00
CA GLU A 284 -0.72 -10.61 26.40
C GLU A 284 0.34 -9.75 27.13
N GLU A 285 0.94 -8.80 26.44
CA GLU A 285 1.99 -7.94 27.00
C GLU A 285 1.38 -6.74 27.75
N SER A 286 2.11 -6.22 28.75
CA SER A 286 1.69 -4.99 29.43
C SER A 286 1.85 -3.78 28.50
N ASP A 287 1.04 -2.74 28.71
CA ASP A 287 1.16 -1.49 27.93
C ASP A 287 2.53 -0.83 28.12
N ALA A 288 3.18 -1.03 29.28
CA ALA A 288 4.53 -0.56 29.55
C ALA A 288 5.57 -1.26 28.67
N ASP A 289 5.49 -2.60 28.54
CA ASP A 289 6.40 -3.37 27.70
C ASP A 289 6.19 -3.04 26.22
N ILE A 290 4.94 -2.85 25.83
CA ILE A 290 4.56 -2.44 24.46
C ILE A 290 5.17 -1.07 24.14
N LEU A 291 5.05 -0.10 25.05
CA LEU A 291 5.62 1.24 24.84
C LEU A 291 7.15 1.19 24.75
N ALA A 292 7.82 0.42 25.59
CA ALA A 292 9.27 0.26 25.54
C ALA A 292 9.73 -0.35 24.20
N ALA A 293 9.05 -1.42 23.76
CA ALA A 293 9.30 -2.05 22.46
C ALA A 293 9.01 -1.12 21.28
N PHE A 294 7.93 -0.34 21.36
CA PHE A 294 7.59 0.66 20.36
C PHE A 294 8.66 1.76 20.27
N LEU A 295 9.03 2.36 21.39
CA LEU A 295 10.02 3.44 21.45
C LEU A 295 11.37 3.01 20.84
N SER A 296 11.84 1.83 21.19
CA SER A 296 13.09 1.29 20.66
C SER A 296 13.04 1.09 19.15
N GLN A 297 11.98 0.47 18.61
CA GLN A 297 11.84 0.20 17.19
C GLN A 297 11.57 1.48 16.37
N TYR A 298 10.73 2.38 16.89
CA TYR A 298 10.38 3.63 16.23
C TYR A 298 11.60 4.55 16.13
N TYR A 299 12.23 4.87 17.27
CA TYR A 299 13.38 5.77 17.29
C TYR A 299 14.64 5.17 16.69
N HIS A 300 14.75 3.84 16.58
CA HIS A 300 15.85 3.25 15.82
C HIS A 300 15.93 3.78 14.39
N ARG A 301 14.78 4.02 13.76
CA ARG A 301 14.64 4.50 12.37
C ARG A 301 14.43 6.00 12.24
N ALA A 302 13.90 6.63 13.27
CA ALA A 302 13.56 8.04 13.24
C ALA A 302 14.80 8.89 12.96
N ALA A 303 14.67 9.80 12.00
CA ALA A 303 15.72 10.75 11.63
C ALA A 303 15.87 11.89 12.64
N PHE A 304 14.81 12.16 13.38
CA PHE A 304 14.74 13.23 14.36
C PHE A 304 14.34 12.66 15.73
N VAL A 305 15.03 13.09 16.77
CA VAL A 305 14.72 12.77 18.16
C VAL A 305 14.37 14.08 18.87
N PRO A 306 13.15 14.21 19.46
CA PRO A 306 12.77 15.43 20.19
C PRO A 306 13.55 15.55 21.50
N ARG A 307 13.36 16.67 22.21
CA ARG A 307 13.91 16.86 23.55
C ARG A 307 13.12 16.07 24.61
N GLU A 308 11.82 15.98 24.41
CA GLU A 308 10.90 15.32 25.32
C GLU A 308 10.01 14.34 24.56
N VAL A 309 9.81 13.16 25.13
CA VAL A 309 8.80 12.20 24.68
C VAL A 309 7.80 12.03 25.80
N LEU A 310 6.56 12.39 25.55
CA LEU A 310 5.46 12.34 26.52
C LEU A 310 4.77 10.98 26.41
N LEU A 311 4.68 10.27 27.51
CA LEU A 311 4.13 8.92 27.60
C LEU A 311 2.81 8.93 28.40
N PRO A 312 1.86 8.04 28.09
CA PRO A 312 0.61 7.90 28.85
C PRO A 312 0.81 7.24 30.21
N LEU A 313 1.81 6.35 30.33
CA LEU A 313 2.13 5.63 31.55
C LEU A 313 3.65 5.40 31.70
N ALA A 314 4.08 5.05 32.90
CA ALA A 314 5.48 4.77 33.19
C ALA A 314 5.90 3.40 32.61
N ILE A 315 7.09 3.33 32.06
CA ILE A 315 7.80 2.10 31.71
C ILE A 315 8.78 1.75 32.84
N ALA A 316 9.29 0.51 32.86
CA ALA A 316 10.25 0.10 33.87
C ALA A 316 11.45 1.04 33.92
N GLU A 317 11.93 1.37 35.14
CA GLU A 317 12.98 2.39 35.35
C GLU A 317 14.28 2.06 34.60
N GLU A 318 14.67 0.79 34.59
CA GLU A 318 15.86 0.31 33.88
C GLU A 318 15.73 0.52 32.36
N GLU A 319 14.56 0.19 31.80
CA GLU A 319 14.24 0.40 30.38
C GLU A 319 14.20 1.89 30.03
N ARG A 320 13.62 2.71 30.92
CA ARG A 320 13.56 4.17 30.75
C ARG A 320 14.96 4.76 30.68
N ALA A 321 15.82 4.41 31.64
CA ALA A 321 17.19 4.91 31.71
C ALA A 321 18.00 4.52 30.46
N LEU A 322 17.86 3.27 30.00
CA LEU A 322 18.51 2.77 28.80
C LEU A 322 18.06 3.53 27.55
N LEU A 323 16.74 3.71 27.38
CA LEU A 323 16.16 4.43 26.24
C LEU A 323 16.58 5.91 26.25
N GLU A 324 16.55 6.59 27.40
CA GLU A 324 16.99 7.99 27.51
C GLU A 324 18.49 8.15 27.20
N SER A 325 19.33 7.22 27.66
CA SER A 325 20.76 7.20 27.35
C SER A 325 21.01 7.03 25.86
N TRP A 326 20.40 6.02 25.26
CA TRP A 326 20.50 5.76 23.81
C TRP A 326 19.99 6.90 22.95
N LEU A 327 18.81 7.47 23.28
CA LEU A 327 18.24 8.60 22.54
C LEU A 327 19.10 9.86 22.66
N THR A 328 19.71 10.09 23.83
CA THR A 328 20.64 11.20 24.06
C THR A 328 21.91 11.04 23.22
N GLU A 329 22.48 9.83 23.15
CA GLU A 329 23.62 9.52 22.28
C GLU A 329 23.24 9.75 20.81
N LYS A 330 22.09 9.23 20.37
CA LYS A 330 21.57 9.42 19.01
C LYS A 330 21.36 10.89 18.65
N LYS A 331 21.03 11.73 19.63
CA LYS A 331 20.86 13.19 19.50
C LYS A 331 22.18 13.96 19.70
N HIS A 332 23.33 13.30 19.51
CA HIS A 332 24.66 13.92 19.66
C HIS A 332 24.93 14.50 21.06
N GLY A 333 24.54 13.82 22.11
CA GLY A 333 24.76 14.21 23.49
C GLY A 333 23.71 15.18 24.07
N ASN A 334 22.76 15.64 23.28
CA ASN A 334 21.69 16.51 23.78
C ASN A 334 20.65 15.70 24.54
N LYS A 335 20.44 16.04 25.82
CA LYS A 335 19.55 15.29 26.73
C LYS A 335 18.15 15.09 26.16
N VAL A 336 17.69 13.86 26.20
CA VAL A 336 16.32 13.43 25.87
C VAL A 336 15.66 12.91 27.14
N GLN A 337 14.40 13.25 27.36
CA GLN A 337 13.63 12.86 28.54
C GLN A 337 12.33 12.14 28.13
N LEU A 338 12.05 11.02 28.78
CA LEU A 338 10.79 10.31 28.72
C LEU A 338 9.94 10.74 29.90
N LEU A 339 8.84 11.43 29.68
CA LEU A 339 8.03 12.07 30.72
C LEU A 339 6.62 11.48 30.73
N VAL A 340 6.08 11.23 31.91
CA VAL A 340 4.67 10.88 32.14
C VAL A 340 3.97 12.06 32.79
N PRO A 341 3.34 12.95 31.99
CA PRO A 341 2.72 14.16 32.52
C PRO A 341 1.43 13.83 33.29
N GLN A 342 1.30 14.37 34.49
CA GLN A 342 0.15 14.11 35.36
C GLN A 342 -0.96 15.18 35.22
N ARG A 343 -0.61 16.41 34.78
CA ARG A 343 -1.53 17.55 34.68
C ARG A 343 -1.06 18.58 33.66
N GLY A 344 -1.97 19.46 33.26
CA GLY A 344 -1.71 20.58 32.34
C GLY A 344 -1.60 20.14 30.87
N THR A 345 -1.25 21.08 30.00
CA THR A 345 -1.28 20.94 28.55
C THR A 345 -0.57 19.68 28.01
N LYS A 346 0.54 19.27 28.64
CA LYS A 346 1.25 18.04 28.24
C LYS A 346 0.39 16.80 28.47
N ARG A 347 -0.36 16.73 29.58
CA ARG A 347 -1.28 15.62 29.86
C ARG A 347 -2.46 15.62 28.89
N ASP A 348 -3.00 16.82 28.58
CA ASP A 348 -4.13 16.96 27.67
C ASP A 348 -3.78 16.47 26.26
N ILE A 349 -2.54 16.70 25.81
CA ILE A 349 -2.06 16.23 24.50
C ILE A 349 -1.89 14.71 24.49
N VAL A 350 -1.36 14.14 25.58
CA VAL A 350 -1.27 12.67 25.70
C VAL A 350 -2.66 12.06 25.70
N ALA A 351 -3.62 12.62 26.47
CA ALA A 351 -5.02 12.18 26.47
C ALA A 351 -5.66 12.26 25.08
N MET A 352 -5.36 13.32 24.34
CA MET A 352 -5.82 13.46 22.95
C MET A 352 -5.18 12.39 22.05
N ALA A 353 -3.92 12.01 22.26
CA ALA A 353 -3.30 10.93 21.51
C ALA A 353 -3.92 9.55 21.86
N GLU A 354 -4.21 9.29 23.13
CA GLU A 354 -4.94 8.10 23.60
C GLU A 354 -6.31 8.00 22.92
N SER A 355 -7.12 9.06 22.97
CA SER A 355 -8.45 9.11 22.35
C SER A 355 -8.40 8.93 20.83
N ASN A 356 -7.36 9.42 20.16
CA ASN A 356 -7.17 9.20 18.72
C ASN A 356 -6.78 7.73 18.41
N ALA A 357 -6.00 7.07 19.27
CA ALA A 357 -5.69 5.65 19.14
C ALA A 357 -6.95 4.79 19.31
N GLU A 358 -7.80 5.08 20.29
CA GLU A 358 -9.09 4.42 20.51
C GLU A 358 -10.02 4.58 19.32
N LYS A 359 -10.16 5.80 18.82
CA LYS A 359 -10.98 6.07 17.65
C LYS A 359 -10.50 5.33 16.42
N TYR A 360 -9.18 5.29 16.18
CA TYR A 360 -8.62 4.55 15.07
C TYR A 360 -8.95 3.05 15.15
N LEU A 361 -8.80 2.43 16.33
CA LEU A 361 -9.16 1.02 16.53
C LEU A 361 -10.66 0.77 16.31
N SER A 362 -11.52 1.67 16.80
CA SER A 362 -12.96 1.58 16.56
C SER A 362 -13.32 1.66 15.08
N ASP A 363 -12.74 2.62 14.35
CA ASP A 363 -12.96 2.80 12.91
C ASP A 363 -12.45 1.58 12.12
N GLU A 364 -11.31 1.02 12.51
CA GLU A 364 -10.72 -0.16 11.86
C GLU A 364 -11.53 -1.43 12.15
N ALA A 365 -12.01 -1.62 13.39
CA ALA A 365 -12.92 -2.71 13.74
C ALA A 365 -14.22 -2.65 12.92
N ALA A 366 -14.78 -1.45 12.75
CA ALA A 366 -15.96 -1.23 11.91
C ALA A 366 -15.68 -1.58 10.43
N ARG A 367 -14.49 -1.23 9.91
CA ARG A 367 -14.07 -1.58 8.54
C ARG A 367 -13.92 -3.09 8.35
N ILE A 368 -13.27 -3.77 9.31
CA ILE A 368 -13.11 -5.23 9.27
C ILE A 368 -14.47 -5.91 9.29
N LYS A 369 -15.37 -5.48 10.20
CA LYS A 369 -16.74 -6.00 10.28
C LYS A 369 -17.51 -5.76 8.99
N GLN A 370 -17.45 -4.57 8.42
CA GLN A 370 -18.11 -4.26 7.14
C GLN A 370 -17.52 -5.08 5.97
N ALA A 371 -16.21 -5.34 5.98
CA ALA A 371 -15.57 -6.20 4.98
C ALA A 371 -16.04 -7.66 5.15
N ASP A 372 -16.14 -8.18 6.38
CA ASP A 372 -16.67 -9.51 6.65
C ASP A 372 -18.15 -9.63 6.25
N GLU A 373 -18.97 -8.63 6.55
CA GLU A 373 -20.37 -8.57 6.11
C GLU A 373 -20.53 -8.60 4.59
N LYS A 374 -19.65 -7.92 3.85
CA LYS A 374 -19.64 -7.93 2.37
C LYS A 374 -19.11 -9.22 1.75
N THR A 375 -18.39 -10.04 2.50
CA THR A 375 -17.77 -11.28 2.04
C THR A 375 -18.43 -12.50 2.69
N MET A 376 -17.96 -12.94 3.82
CA MET A 376 -18.48 -14.12 4.52
C MET A 376 -19.91 -13.93 5.04
N GLY A 377 -20.26 -12.71 5.46
CA GLY A 377 -21.63 -12.36 5.83
C GLY A 377 -22.59 -12.53 4.66
N ALA A 378 -22.20 -12.06 3.47
CA ALA A 378 -22.98 -12.23 2.24
C ALA A 378 -23.14 -13.70 1.84
N VAL A 379 -22.08 -14.50 2.01
CA VAL A 379 -22.14 -15.96 1.74
C VAL A 379 -23.10 -16.67 2.69
N ARG A 380 -23.02 -16.35 3.99
CA ARG A 380 -23.94 -16.89 5.02
C ARG A 380 -25.39 -16.48 4.76
N GLU A 381 -25.61 -15.23 4.40
CA GLU A 381 -26.93 -14.68 4.08
C GLU A 381 -27.52 -15.35 2.83
N LEU A 382 -26.72 -15.53 1.77
CA LEU A 382 -27.12 -16.24 0.56
C LEU A 382 -27.52 -17.68 0.84
N GLY A 383 -26.71 -18.41 1.62
CA GLY A 383 -27.02 -19.79 2.04
C GLY A 383 -28.35 -19.89 2.79
N ARG A 384 -28.66 -18.88 3.63
CA ARG A 384 -29.93 -18.83 4.37
C ARG A 384 -31.13 -18.56 3.47
N TYR A 385 -31.04 -17.60 2.54
CA TYR A 385 -32.11 -17.32 1.58
C TYR A 385 -32.40 -18.47 0.63
N LEU A 386 -31.36 -19.21 0.25
CA LEU A 386 -31.49 -20.39 -0.60
C LEU A 386 -31.82 -21.68 0.17
N GLY A 387 -31.93 -21.63 1.50
CA GLY A 387 -32.25 -22.81 2.33
C GLY A 387 -31.19 -23.90 2.27
N LEU A 388 -29.90 -23.53 2.02
CA LEU A 388 -28.83 -24.52 1.84
C LEU A 388 -28.43 -25.19 3.16
N LYS A 389 -28.18 -26.50 3.13
CA LYS A 389 -27.72 -27.29 4.29
C LYS A 389 -26.29 -26.90 4.71
N LYS A 390 -25.46 -26.52 3.76
CA LYS A 390 -24.09 -26.04 3.98
C LYS A 390 -23.94 -24.61 3.48
N MET A 391 -23.08 -23.85 4.13
CA MET A 391 -22.69 -22.52 3.66
C MET A 391 -21.98 -22.64 2.31
N PRO A 392 -22.40 -21.88 1.26
CA PRO A 392 -21.81 -21.97 -0.06
C PRO A 392 -20.46 -21.22 -0.11
N TYR A 393 -19.42 -21.80 0.51
CA TYR A 393 -18.09 -21.18 0.59
C TYR A 393 -17.44 -21.06 -0.78
N ARG A 394 -17.46 -22.17 -1.58
CA ARG A 394 -16.99 -22.20 -2.96
C ARG A 394 -18.16 -22.17 -3.94
N MET A 395 -18.20 -21.15 -4.78
CA MET A 395 -19.26 -20.94 -5.78
C MET A 395 -18.63 -20.89 -7.16
N GLU A 396 -19.24 -21.59 -8.14
CA GLU A 396 -18.84 -21.56 -9.54
C GLU A 396 -19.99 -20.96 -10.37
N CYS A 397 -19.70 -19.93 -11.18
CA CYS A 397 -20.72 -19.29 -12.03
C CYS A 397 -20.36 -19.42 -13.51
N PHE A 398 -21.37 -19.79 -14.32
CA PHE A 398 -21.26 -19.98 -15.76
C PHE A 398 -22.04 -18.89 -16.51
N ASP A 399 -21.41 -18.30 -17.52
CA ASP A 399 -22.00 -17.36 -18.48
C ASP A 399 -21.72 -17.86 -19.90
N ILE A 400 -22.77 -17.88 -20.74
CA ILE A 400 -22.67 -18.19 -22.18
C ILE A 400 -22.65 -16.91 -22.97
N SER A 401 -21.63 -16.74 -23.78
CA SER A 401 -21.44 -15.52 -24.57
C SER A 401 -21.20 -15.85 -26.05
N HIS A 402 -21.97 -15.22 -26.95
CA HIS A 402 -21.84 -15.38 -28.39
C HIS A 402 -20.96 -14.29 -29.01
N ILE A 403 -20.02 -14.71 -29.84
CA ILE A 403 -19.21 -13.80 -30.65
C ILE A 403 -19.94 -13.63 -32.01
N GLN A 404 -20.26 -12.39 -32.38
CA GLN A 404 -20.84 -12.10 -33.68
C GLN A 404 -20.04 -12.78 -34.80
N GLY A 405 -20.62 -13.83 -35.38
CA GLY A 405 -20.15 -14.46 -36.59
C GLY A 405 -19.78 -15.94 -36.55
N SER A 406 -19.43 -16.60 -35.44
CA SER A 406 -19.15 -18.06 -35.48
C SER A 406 -18.68 -18.79 -34.23
N GLU A 407 -18.41 -18.16 -33.12
CA GLU A 407 -17.87 -18.88 -31.96
C GLU A 407 -18.64 -18.59 -30.68
N THR A 408 -19.18 -19.65 -30.06
CA THR A 408 -19.77 -19.59 -28.71
C THR A 408 -18.71 -19.97 -27.67
N VAL A 409 -18.63 -19.19 -26.59
CA VAL A 409 -17.69 -19.43 -25.50
C VAL A 409 -18.46 -19.40 -24.18
N ALA A 410 -18.27 -20.42 -23.35
CA ALA A 410 -18.68 -20.40 -21.96
C ALA A 410 -17.53 -19.94 -21.06
N SER A 411 -17.82 -19.07 -20.12
CA SER A 411 -16.90 -18.64 -19.09
C SER A 411 -17.33 -19.20 -17.73
N MET A 412 -16.37 -19.63 -16.93
CA MET A 412 -16.56 -20.06 -15.55
C MET A 412 -15.72 -19.19 -14.64
N VAL A 413 -16.36 -18.54 -13.69
CA VAL A 413 -15.70 -17.81 -12.61
C VAL A 413 -15.91 -18.53 -11.28
N VAL A 414 -14.97 -18.37 -10.38
CA VAL A 414 -14.96 -19.02 -9.06
C VAL A 414 -14.87 -17.98 -7.97
N PHE A 415 -15.72 -18.12 -6.95
CA PHE A 415 -15.68 -17.31 -5.73
C PHE A 415 -15.47 -18.24 -4.53
N GLU A 416 -14.59 -17.83 -3.60
CA GLU A 416 -14.40 -18.49 -2.31
C GLU A 416 -14.54 -17.47 -1.18
N GLY A 417 -15.34 -17.77 -0.16
CA GLY A 417 -15.59 -16.85 0.94
C GLY A 417 -16.15 -15.48 0.50
N GLY A 418 -16.88 -15.43 -0.62
CA GLY A 418 -17.43 -14.21 -1.20
C GLY A 418 -16.43 -13.35 -2.00
N LEU A 419 -15.21 -13.82 -2.24
CA LEU A 419 -14.16 -13.17 -3.01
C LEU A 419 -13.81 -13.94 -4.29
N PRO A 420 -13.44 -13.25 -5.40
CA PRO A 420 -13.09 -13.89 -6.65
C PRO A 420 -11.75 -14.63 -6.60
N LYS A 421 -11.72 -15.93 -6.91
CA LYS A 421 -10.53 -16.79 -7.01
C LYS A 421 -10.09 -16.93 -8.46
N LYS A 422 -9.39 -15.94 -8.96
CA LYS A 422 -9.01 -15.83 -10.39
C LYS A 422 -8.13 -16.96 -10.92
N SER A 423 -7.39 -17.68 -10.09
CA SER A 423 -6.58 -18.85 -10.47
C SER A 423 -7.42 -19.99 -11.04
N ASP A 424 -8.67 -20.11 -10.58
CA ASP A 424 -9.57 -21.21 -10.89
C ASP A 424 -10.52 -20.88 -12.04
N TYR A 425 -10.46 -19.67 -12.61
CA TYR A 425 -11.29 -19.29 -13.75
C TYR A 425 -10.98 -20.13 -14.98
N ARG A 426 -12.02 -20.57 -15.70
CA ARG A 426 -11.90 -21.38 -16.90
C ARG A 426 -12.69 -20.79 -18.07
N ARG A 427 -12.28 -21.14 -19.28
CA ARG A 427 -12.97 -20.82 -20.53
C ARG A 427 -13.14 -22.08 -21.33
N PHE A 428 -14.34 -22.23 -21.88
CA PHE A 428 -14.67 -23.39 -22.70
C PHE A 428 -15.10 -22.90 -24.08
N LYS A 429 -14.37 -23.27 -25.11
CA LYS A 429 -14.83 -23.08 -26.50
C LYS A 429 -15.87 -24.15 -26.76
N ILE A 430 -17.10 -23.74 -27.10
CA ILE A 430 -18.22 -24.61 -27.38
C ILE A 430 -18.06 -25.18 -28.80
N GLN A 431 -18.27 -26.47 -28.94
CA GLN A 431 -18.12 -27.21 -30.21
C GLN A 431 -19.48 -27.72 -30.73
N SER A 432 -20.43 -27.99 -29.83
CA SER A 432 -21.71 -28.65 -30.17
C SER A 432 -22.68 -27.80 -30.97
N THR A 433 -22.49 -26.46 -31.03
CA THR A 433 -23.48 -25.56 -31.65
C THR A 433 -23.27 -25.31 -33.16
N GLU A 434 -22.23 -25.88 -33.78
CA GLU A 434 -21.93 -25.72 -35.23
C GLU A 434 -22.05 -24.28 -35.76
N GLY A 435 -21.78 -23.28 -34.91
CA GLY A 435 -21.84 -21.87 -35.25
C GLY A 435 -23.23 -21.22 -35.15
N LYS A 436 -24.26 -21.94 -34.73
CA LYS A 436 -25.60 -21.36 -34.40
C LYS A 436 -25.67 -21.07 -32.90
N PRO A 437 -26.25 -19.93 -32.49
CA PRO A 437 -26.46 -19.63 -31.08
C PRO A 437 -27.46 -20.60 -30.44
N ASP A 438 -27.00 -21.45 -29.53
CA ASP A 438 -27.87 -22.33 -28.71
C ASP A 438 -27.30 -22.37 -27.28
N ASP A 439 -27.93 -21.61 -26.39
CA ASP A 439 -27.50 -21.49 -25.00
C ASP A 439 -27.74 -22.79 -24.20
N PHE A 440 -28.79 -23.55 -24.58
CA PHE A 440 -29.12 -24.79 -23.87
C PHE A 440 -28.10 -25.89 -24.18
N LEU A 441 -27.77 -26.05 -25.46
CA LEU A 441 -26.77 -27.01 -25.90
C LEU A 441 -25.36 -26.62 -25.38
N SER A 442 -25.05 -25.33 -25.40
CA SER A 442 -23.81 -24.80 -24.85
C SER A 442 -23.68 -25.05 -23.36
N MET A 443 -24.78 -24.89 -22.59
CA MET A 443 -24.78 -25.13 -21.15
C MET A 443 -24.61 -26.62 -20.85
N ARG A 444 -25.23 -27.51 -21.61
CA ARG A 444 -25.01 -28.96 -21.49
C ARG A 444 -23.54 -29.33 -21.73
N GLU A 445 -22.93 -28.80 -22.80
CA GLU A 445 -21.54 -29.09 -23.11
C GLU A 445 -20.59 -28.62 -22.00
N VAL A 446 -20.72 -27.39 -21.52
CA VAL A 446 -19.81 -26.88 -20.49
C VAL A 446 -19.95 -27.60 -19.16
N THR A 447 -21.19 -27.91 -18.74
CA THR A 447 -21.44 -28.65 -17.49
C THR A 447 -20.96 -30.10 -17.61
N THR A 448 -21.10 -30.74 -18.77
CA THR A 448 -20.49 -32.07 -19.04
C THR A 448 -18.99 -32.03 -18.86
N ARG A 449 -18.32 -31.10 -19.53
CA ARG A 449 -16.85 -30.97 -19.48
C ARG A 449 -16.31 -30.59 -18.11
N ARG A 450 -17.12 -29.94 -17.25
CA ARG A 450 -16.69 -29.55 -15.90
C ARG A 450 -17.00 -30.60 -14.85
N TYR A 451 -18.19 -31.20 -14.88
CA TYR A 451 -18.67 -32.01 -13.76
C TYR A 451 -18.68 -33.52 -14.00
N VAL A 452 -18.70 -34.00 -15.24
CA VAL A 452 -18.64 -35.45 -15.50
C VAL A 452 -17.25 -35.97 -15.19
N GLY A 453 -17.17 -36.88 -14.22
CA GLY A 453 -15.91 -37.45 -13.74
C GLY A 453 -15.12 -36.58 -12.76
N LEU A 454 -15.71 -35.48 -12.25
CA LEU A 454 -15.09 -34.65 -11.24
C LEU A 454 -15.20 -35.35 -9.86
N PRO A 455 -14.09 -35.46 -9.07
CA PRO A 455 -14.14 -35.98 -7.70
C PRO A 455 -15.03 -35.14 -6.79
N GLU A 456 -15.69 -35.76 -5.81
CA GLU A 456 -16.56 -35.05 -4.86
C GLU A 456 -15.83 -33.95 -4.07
N GLU A 457 -14.55 -34.15 -3.79
CA GLU A 457 -13.70 -33.19 -3.05
C GLU A 457 -13.46 -31.87 -3.82
N GLU A 458 -13.59 -31.89 -5.16
CA GLU A 458 -13.40 -30.73 -6.01
C GLU A 458 -14.71 -30.01 -6.38
N LEU A 459 -15.85 -30.53 -5.92
CA LEU A 459 -17.15 -29.95 -6.18
C LEU A 459 -17.33 -28.59 -5.46
N PRO A 460 -17.98 -27.61 -6.11
CA PRO A 460 -18.38 -26.38 -5.43
C PRO A 460 -19.54 -26.63 -4.47
N ASP A 461 -19.70 -25.74 -3.50
CA ASP A 461 -20.85 -25.75 -2.59
C ASP A 461 -22.12 -25.16 -3.24
N LEU A 462 -21.97 -24.38 -4.32
CA LEU A 462 -23.05 -23.80 -5.10
C LEU A 462 -22.63 -23.58 -6.56
N ILE A 463 -23.50 -24.00 -7.48
CA ILE A 463 -23.37 -23.71 -8.91
C ILE A 463 -24.37 -22.63 -9.29
N VAL A 464 -23.91 -21.57 -9.95
CA VAL A 464 -24.69 -20.45 -10.42
C VAL A 464 -24.69 -20.44 -11.94
N ILE A 465 -25.86 -20.42 -12.55
CA ILE A 465 -26.04 -20.33 -14.00
C ILE A 465 -26.55 -18.93 -14.34
N ASP A 466 -25.77 -18.14 -15.08
CA ASP A 466 -26.22 -16.83 -15.58
C ASP A 466 -27.23 -17.02 -16.72
N GLY A 467 -28.43 -17.42 -16.34
CA GLY A 467 -29.50 -17.74 -17.25
C GLY A 467 -30.78 -18.14 -16.54
N GLY A 468 -31.91 -18.03 -17.27
CA GLY A 468 -33.22 -18.37 -16.76
C GLY A 468 -33.47 -19.87 -16.60
N LYS A 469 -34.73 -20.24 -16.27
CA LYS A 469 -35.15 -21.63 -15.98
C LYS A 469 -34.71 -22.65 -17.04
N GLY A 470 -34.68 -22.29 -18.33
CA GLY A 470 -34.30 -23.23 -19.39
C GLY A 470 -32.84 -23.62 -19.35
N GLN A 471 -31.93 -22.64 -19.16
CA GLN A 471 -30.48 -22.93 -19.02
C GLN A 471 -30.19 -23.68 -17.72
N LEU A 472 -30.89 -23.36 -16.62
CA LEU A 472 -30.82 -24.10 -15.35
C LEU A 472 -31.22 -25.57 -15.55
N SER A 473 -32.35 -25.83 -16.23
CA SER A 473 -32.81 -27.21 -16.51
C SER A 473 -31.80 -27.99 -17.33
N SER A 474 -31.19 -27.36 -18.36
CA SER A 474 -30.15 -27.99 -19.18
C SER A 474 -28.90 -28.34 -18.40
N ALA A 475 -28.48 -27.50 -17.44
CA ALA A 475 -27.37 -27.77 -16.56
C ALA A 475 -27.70 -28.92 -15.56
N LEU A 476 -28.89 -28.88 -14.95
CA LEU A 476 -29.34 -29.89 -14.00
C LEU A 476 -29.41 -31.29 -14.62
N GLU A 477 -29.89 -31.43 -15.86
CA GLU A 477 -29.93 -32.71 -16.58
C GLU A 477 -28.57 -33.40 -16.60
N ILE A 478 -27.50 -32.65 -16.85
CA ILE A 478 -26.14 -33.17 -16.87
C ILE A 478 -25.60 -33.41 -15.45
N ILE A 479 -25.74 -32.43 -14.55
CA ILE A 479 -25.19 -32.51 -13.21
C ILE A 479 -25.83 -33.65 -12.41
N ARG A 480 -27.16 -33.89 -12.55
CA ARG A 480 -27.90 -34.94 -11.86
C ARG A 480 -27.79 -36.29 -12.55
N GLY A 481 -27.73 -36.29 -13.89
CA GLY A 481 -27.65 -37.50 -14.72
C GLY A 481 -26.22 -38.01 -14.86
N ALA A 482 -25.53 -37.55 -15.91
CA ALA A 482 -24.22 -38.04 -16.27
C ALA A 482 -23.10 -37.64 -15.25
N GLY A 483 -23.27 -36.54 -14.53
CA GLY A 483 -22.35 -36.08 -13.47
C GLY A 483 -22.50 -36.86 -12.17
N GLY A 484 -23.74 -37.37 -11.86
CA GLY A 484 -24.01 -38.12 -10.64
C GLY A 484 -24.03 -37.28 -9.33
N HIS A 485 -23.89 -35.97 -9.42
CA HIS A 485 -23.75 -35.05 -8.27
C HIS A 485 -25.13 -34.57 -7.76
N LYS A 486 -25.80 -35.39 -6.99
CA LYS A 486 -27.19 -35.16 -6.52
C LYS A 486 -27.30 -34.06 -5.45
N ASP A 487 -26.28 -33.85 -4.66
CA ASP A 487 -26.33 -33.01 -3.47
C ASP A 487 -25.82 -31.55 -3.68
N VAL A 488 -25.21 -31.26 -4.82
CA VAL A 488 -24.69 -29.90 -5.09
C VAL A 488 -25.83 -28.98 -5.50
N PRO A 489 -26.11 -27.89 -4.76
CA PRO A 489 -27.14 -26.92 -5.14
C PRO A 489 -26.80 -26.22 -6.46
N VAL A 490 -27.82 -26.05 -7.31
CA VAL A 490 -27.70 -25.34 -8.60
C VAL A 490 -28.78 -24.28 -8.67
N VAL A 491 -28.40 -23.04 -9.01
CA VAL A 491 -29.35 -21.92 -9.16
C VAL A 491 -29.17 -21.23 -10.51
N GLY A 492 -30.27 -20.71 -11.06
CA GLY A 492 -30.28 -19.91 -12.26
C GLY A 492 -30.60 -18.46 -11.94
N LEU A 493 -29.94 -17.52 -12.62
CA LEU A 493 -30.16 -16.07 -12.47
C LEU A 493 -30.86 -15.52 -13.71
N ALA A 494 -32.07 -14.98 -13.54
CA ALA A 494 -32.74 -14.27 -14.63
C ALA A 494 -32.29 -12.81 -14.68
N LYS A 495 -31.93 -12.33 -15.89
CA LYS A 495 -31.45 -10.96 -16.15
C LYS A 495 -32.44 -9.85 -15.80
N GLN A 496 -33.77 -10.12 -15.86
CA GLN A 496 -34.79 -9.18 -15.39
C GLN A 496 -35.10 -9.44 -13.91
N PHE A 497 -35.00 -8.41 -13.09
CA PHE A 497 -35.32 -8.40 -11.64
C PHE A 497 -34.44 -9.29 -10.74
N GLU A 498 -33.33 -9.83 -11.24
CA GLU A 498 -32.37 -10.64 -10.46
C GLU A 498 -33.01 -11.78 -9.64
N LEU A 499 -33.96 -12.45 -10.30
CA LEU A 499 -34.68 -13.57 -9.70
C LEU A 499 -33.80 -14.81 -9.68
N VAL A 500 -33.71 -15.45 -8.50
CA VAL A 500 -32.93 -16.68 -8.31
C VAL A 500 -33.87 -17.87 -8.42
N PHE A 501 -33.69 -18.68 -9.45
CA PHE A 501 -34.45 -19.93 -9.62
C PHE A 501 -33.68 -21.09 -8.99
N THR A 502 -34.37 -21.86 -8.15
CA THR A 502 -33.86 -23.09 -7.53
C THR A 502 -34.44 -24.33 -8.18
N GLU A 503 -33.79 -25.48 -7.99
CA GLU A 503 -34.24 -26.74 -8.54
C GLU A 503 -35.58 -27.17 -7.91
N GLY A 504 -36.54 -27.55 -8.75
CA GLY A 504 -37.84 -28.07 -8.31
C GLY A 504 -38.87 -27.03 -7.89
N GLU A 505 -38.49 -25.77 -7.77
CA GLU A 505 -39.38 -24.68 -7.35
C GLU A 505 -39.96 -23.92 -8.57
N SER A 506 -41.27 -23.70 -8.54
CA SER A 506 -41.95 -22.93 -9.60
C SER A 506 -41.74 -21.42 -9.42
N GLU A 507 -41.66 -20.96 -8.18
CA GLU A 507 -41.49 -19.55 -7.83
C GLU A 507 -40.00 -19.23 -7.59
N PRO A 508 -39.51 -18.08 -8.03
CA PRO A 508 -38.13 -17.66 -7.80
C PRO A 508 -37.94 -17.16 -6.37
N VAL A 509 -36.76 -17.37 -5.80
CA VAL A 509 -36.33 -16.72 -4.56
C VAL A 509 -36.01 -15.25 -4.88
N VAL A 510 -36.71 -14.33 -4.22
CA VAL A 510 -36.50 -12.88 -4.33
C VAL A 510 -35.60 -12.43 -3.19
N LEU A 511 -34.37 -12.03 -3.51
CA LEU A 511 -33.47 -11.47 -2.53
C LEU A 511 -33.83 -10.00 -2.22
N PRO A 512 -33.81 -9.56 -0.96
CA PRO A 512 -34.11 -8.17 -0.63
C PRO A 512 -33.12 -7.18 -1.30
N ARG A 513 -33.61 -6.05 -1.80
CA ARG A 513 -32.84 -5.07 -2.59
C ARG A 513 -31.57 -4.53 -1.93
N HIS A 514 -31.47 -4.58 -0.60
CA HIS A 514 -30.31 -4.10 0.17
C HIS A 514 -29.57 -5.24 0.88
N SER A 515 -29.83 -6.50 0.53
CA SER A 515 -29.15 -7.64 1.11
C SER A 515 -27.73 -7.80 0.58
N GLN A 516 -26.80 -8.23 1.43
CA GLN A 516 -25.44 -8.55 1.00
C GLN A 516 -25.43 -9.80 0.09
N ALA A 517 -26.41 -10.69 0.25
CA ALA A 517 -26.62 -11.83 -0.63
C ALA A 517 -26.91 -11.41 -2.08
N LEU A 518 -27.78 -10.40 -2.29
CA LEU A 518 -28.06 -9.87 -3.61
C LEU A 518 -26.80 -9.25 -4.22
N TYR A 519 -26.10 -8.39 -3.47
CA TYR A 519 -24.84 -7.79 -3.93
C TYR A 519 -23.75 -8.82 -4.24
N LEU A 520 -23.74 -9.96 -3.54
CA LEU A 520 -22.82 -11.06 -3.84
C LEU A 520 -23.15 -11.70 -5.19
N ILE A 521 -24.42 -12.02 -5.43
CA ILE A 521 -24.89 -12.61 -6.70
C ILE A 521 -24.63 -11.67 -7.86
N GLU A 522 -24.93 -10.38 -7.72
CA GLU A 522 -24.60 -9.34 -8.72
C GLU A 522 -23.11 -9.34 -9.05
N ARG A 523 -22.24 -9.33 -8.03
CA ARG A 523 -20.78 -9.36 -8.23
C ARG A 523 -20.31 -10.63 -8.94
N ILE A 524 -20.89 -11.78 -8.62
CA ILE A 524 -20.56 -13.06 -9.27
C ILE A 524 -20.93 -13.01 -10.74
N ARG A 525 -22.16 -12.57 -11.08
CA ARG A 525 -22.66 -12.41 -12.44
C ARG A 525 -21.82 -11.40 -13.23
N ASP A 526 -21.61 -10.20 -12.69
CA ASP A 526 -20.87 -9.15 -13.36
C ASP A 526 -19.41 -9.57 -13.64
N GLU A 527 -18.81 -10.35 -12.74
CA GLU A 527 -17.47 -10.89 -12.94
C GLU A 527 -17.43 -11.98 -14.02
N ALA A 528 -18.45 -12.85 -14.10
CA ALA A 528 -18.58 -13.83 -15.17
C ALA A 528 -18.70 -13.13 -16.53
N HIS A 529 -19.57 -12.15 -16.63
CA HIS A 529 -19.77 -11.36 -17.84
C HIS A 529 -18.50 -10.56 -18.20
N ARG A 530 -17.85 -9.91 -17.25
CA ARG A 530 -16.57 -9.20 -17.46
C ARG A 530 -15.48 -10.13 -17.99
N PHE A 531 -15.38 -11.35 -17.44
CA PHE A 531 -14.40 -12.33 -17.85
C PHE A 531 -14.64 -12.82 -19.29
N ALA A 532 -15.91 -13.02 -19.68
CA ALA A 532 -16.31 -13.33 -21.04
C ALA A 532 -15.96 -12.21 -22.03
N ILE A 533 -16.35 -10.95 -21.75
CA ILE A 533 -16.06 -9.79 -22.60
C ILE A 533 -14.56 -9.58 -22.81
N THR A 534 -13.75 -9.80 -21.78
CA THR A 534 -12.28 -9.64 -21.87
C THR A 534 -11.68 -10.61 -22.91
N TYR A 535 -12.23 -11.81 -23.01
CA TYR A 535 -11.82 -12.79 -24.01
C TYR A 535 -12.25 -12.39 -25.44
N HIS A 536 -13.49 -11.90 -25.58
CA HIS A 536 -13.99 -11.37 -26.85
C HIS A 536 -13.09 -10.25 -27.40
N ARG A 537 -12.65 -9.32 -26.54
CA ARG A 537 -11.71 -8.25 -26.93
C ARG A 537 -10.36 -8.82 -27.40
N LYS A 538 -9.84 -9.85 -26.72
CA LYS A 538 -8.59 -10.53 -27.14
C LYS A 538 -8.74 -11.23 -28.48
N LEU A 539 -9.86 -11.91 -28.73
CA LEU A 539 -10.11 -12.61 -29.99
C LEU A 539 -10.32 -11.62 -31.14
N ARG A 540 -11.10 -10.53 -30.90
CA ARG A 540 -11.25 -9.44 -31.91
C ARG A 540 -9.90 -8.81 -32.23
N GLY A 541 -9.07 -8.53 -31.20
CA GLY A 541 -7.70 -8.02 -31.41
C GLY A 541 -6.86 -8.96 -32.28
N LYS A 542 -6.95 -10.27 -32.05
CA LYS A 542 -6.26 -11.28 -32.88
C LYS A 542 -6.81 -11.36 -34.33
N ARG A 543 -8.13 -11.27 -34.53
CA ARG A 543 -8.78 -11.29 -35.87
C ARG A 543 -8.48 -10.01 -36.62
N ASN A 544 -8.64 -8.83 -36.00
CA ASN A 544 -8.30 -7.56 -36.65
C ASN A 544 -6.82 -7.51 -37.06
N LEU A 545 -5.93 -8.17 -36.31
CA LEU A 545 -4.50 -8.28 -36.64
C LEU A 545 -4.29 -9.11 -37.92
N VAL A 546 -5.03 -10.17 -38.10
CA VAL A 546 -4.99 -10.99 -39.34
C VAL A 546 -5.56 -10.22 -40.49
N SER A 547 -6.77 -9.60 -40.34
CA SER A 547 -7.45 -8.87 -41.37
C SER A 547 -6.69 -7.64 -41.90
N ILE A 548 -6.03 -6.86 -41.02
CA ILE A 548 -5.27 -5.66 -41.44
C ILE A 548 -4.02 -6.06 -42.23
N LEU A 549 -3.28 -7.07 -41.80
CA LEU A 549 -2.08 -7.54 -42.49
C LEU A 549 -2.41 -8.31 -43.78
N ASP A 550 -3.67 -8.79 -43.99
CA ASP A 550 -4.14 -9.42 -45.18
C ASP A 550 -4.21 -8.46 -46.39
N HIS A 551 -4.40 -7.18 -46.13
CA HIS A 551 -4.49 -6.13 -47.14
C HIS A 551 -3.12 -5.60 -47.60
N ILE A 552 -2.02 -6.06 -47.06
CA ILE A 552 -0.69 -5.62 -47.44
C ILE A 552 -0.10 -6.53 -48.50
N VAL A 553 0.10 -5.97 -49.70
CA VAL A 553 0.69 -6.69 -50.83
C VAL A 553 2.09 -7.20 -50.47
N GLY A 554 2.34 -8.50 -50.74
CA GLY A 554 3.61 -9.15 -50.43
C GLY A 554 3.74 -9.73 -49.02
N ILE A 555 2.72 -9.62 -48.17
CA ILE A 555 2.68 -10.19 -46.83
C ILE A 555 1.79 -11.45 -46.80
N GLY A 556 2.37 -12.57 -47.13
CA GLY A 556 1.71 -13.89 -47.09
C GLY A 556 1.61 -14.49 -45.67
N PRO A 557 0.97 -15.67 -45.50
CA PRO A 557 0.68 -16.27 -44.20
C PRO A 557 1.93 -16.45 -43.28
N LYS A 558 3.03 -16.85 -43.84
CA LYS A 558 4.31 -17.06 -43.10
C LYS A 558 4.84 -15.73 -42.53
N ARG A 559 4.87 -14.67 -43.33
CA ARG A 559 5.33 -13.33 -42.91
C ARG A 559 4.39 -12.69 -41.88
N ARG A 560 3.08 -12.86 -42.02
CA ARG A 560 2.08 -12.44 -41.03
C ARG A 560 2.33 -13.10 -39.68
N GLN A 561 2.57 -14.40 -39.68
CA GLN A 561 2.86 -15.14 -38.46
C GLN A 561 4.17 -14.68 -37.81
N ALA A 562 5.19 -14.42 -38.60
CA ALA A 562 6.49 -13.91 -38.13
C ALA A 562 6.36 -12.52 -37.51
N LEU A 563 5.66 -11.57 -38.17
CA LEU A 563 5.38 -10.23 -37.61
C LEU A 563 4.59 -10.33 -36.31
N ARG A 564 3.60 -11.22 -36.22
CA ARG A 564 2.83 -11.44 -34.98
C ARG A 564 3.69 -11.99 -33.84
N SER A 565 4.53 -12.96 -34.14
CA SER A 565 5.41 -13.58 -33.12
C SER A 565 6.46 -12.60 -32.62
N HIS A 566 6.99 -11.75 -33.50
CA HIS A 566 8.07 -10.82 -33.16
C HIS A 566 7.56 -9.57 -32.43
N PHE A 567 6.47 -8.95 -32.91
CA PHE A 567 5.97 -7.67 -32.37
C PHE A 567 4.80 -7.83 -31.37
N GLY A 568 4.09 -8.94 -31.38
CA GLY A 568 2.98 -9.23 -30.47
C GLY A 568 1.70 -8.45 -30.68
N THR A 569 1.75 -7.15 -31.06
CA THR A 569 0.60 -6.27 -31.24
C THR A 569 0.71 -5.42 -32.52
N ILE A 570 -0.46 -5.03 -33.10
CA ILE A 570 -0.51 -4.11 -34.25
C ILE A 570 0.10 -2.73 -33.91
N ALA A 571 -0.08 -2.25 -32.70
CA ALA A 571 0.48 -0.97 -32.28
C ALA A 571 2.01 -0.95 -32.44
N ARG A 572 2.69 -2.00 -32.00
CA ARG A 572 4.14 -2.14 -32.18
C ARG A 572 4.56 -2.28 -33.64
N ILE A 573 3.79 -3.03 -34.45
CA ILE A 573 4.07 -3.13 -35.90
C ILE A 573 3.89 -1.77 -36.58
N ARG A 574 2.87 -1.00 -36.17
CA ARG A 574 2.59 0.35 -36.68
C ARG A 574 3.65 1.38 -36.33
N GLU A 575 4.29 1.25 -35.17
CA GLU A 575 5.30 2.16 -34.65
C GLU A 575 6.73 1.78 -35.08
N ALA A 576 6.92 0.53 -35.53
CA ALA A 576 8.21 -0.02 -35.90
C ALA A 576 8.77 0.64 -37.16
N SER A 577 10.10 0.86 -37.17
CA SER A 577 10.86 1.30 -38.35
C SER A 577 11.00 0.18 -39.38
N VAL A 578 11.42 0.52 -40.59
CA VAL A 578 11.69 -0.49 -41.66
C VAL A 578 12.78 -1.48 -41.21
N GLU A 579 13.79 -1.00 -40.50
CA GLU A 579 14.90 -1.79 -39.96
C GLU A 579 14.42 -2.79 -38.89
N GLU A 580 13.54 -2.35 -38.01
CA GLU A 580 12.93 -3.23 -36.98
C GLU A 580 12.00 -4.26 -37.60
N LEU A 581 11.21 -3.89 -38.60
CA LEU A 581 10.34 -4.81 -39.34
C LEU A 581 11.13 -5.90 -40.08
N GLN A 582 12.34 -5.61 -40.54
CA GLN A 582 13.24 -6.59 -41.17
C GLN A 582 13.78 -7.64 -40.20
N GLN A 583 13.79 -7.39 -38.89
CA GLN A 583 14.25 -8.35 -37.89
C GLN A 583 13.31 -9.53 -37.70
N ALA A 584 12.05 -9.42 -38.16
CA ALA A 584 11.12 -10.52 -38.08
C ALA A 584 11.49 -11.66 -39.10
N PRO A 585 11.43 -12.92 -38.69
CA PRO A 585 11.84 -14.05 -39.55
C PRO A 585 11.11 -14.08 -40.90
N GLY A 586 11.85 -14.15 -41.99
CA GLY A 586 11.30 -14.21 -43.37
C GLY A 586 10.85 -12.86 -43.93
N MET A 587 11.10 -11.74 -43.24
CA MET A 587 10.91 -10.39 -43.75
C MET A 587 12.15 -9.95 -44.54
N ASN A 588 11.92 -9.41 -45.74
CA ASN A 588 12.93 -8.71 -46.53
C ASN A 588 12.59 -7.22 -46.61
N ARG A 589 13.54 -6.42 -47.09
CA ARG A 589 13.39 -4.98 -47.16
C ARG A 589 12.11 -4.52 -47.93
N PRO A 590 11.77 -5.04 -49.13
CA PRO A 590 10.54 -4.66 -49.83
C PRO A 590 9.27 -4.99 -49.04
N ALA A 591 9.25 -6.11 -48.31
CA ALA A 591 8.11 -6.49 -47.48
C ALA A 591 7.98 -5.60 -46.22
N ALA A 592 9.10 -5.21 -45.61
CA ALA A 592 9.13 -4.29 -44.48
C ALA A 592 8.68 -2.88 -44.88
N GLU A 593 9.16 -2.39 -46.03
CA GLU A 593 8.72 -1.12 -46.61
C GLU A 593 7.21 -1.13 -46.95
N ALA A 594 6.68 -2.21 -47.50
CA ALA A 594 5.24 -2.34 -47.75
C ALA A 594 4.40 -2.24 -46.48
N VAL A 595 4.83 -2.86 -45.38
CA VAL A 595 4.17 -2.77 -44.07
C VAL A 595 4.25 -1.33 -43.51
N TYR A 596 5.41 -0.73 -43.57
CA TYR A 596 5.66 0.62 -43.10
C TYR A 596 4.80 1.66 -43.83
N HIS A 597 4.81 1.66 -45.16
CA HIS A 597 4.04 2.57 -45.97
C HIS A 597 2.52 2.38 -45.82
N PHE A 598 2.06 1.16 -45.67
CA PHE A 598 0.65 0.90 -45.41
C PHE A 598 0.15 1.59 -44.13
N PHE A 599 0.92 1.49 -43.05
CA PHE A 599 0.54 2.14 -41.80
C PHE A 599 0.80 3.64 -41.78
N GLN A 600 1.77 4.16 -42.53
CA GLN A 600 1.94 5.59 -42.74
C GLN A 600 0.77 6.22 -43.48
N ALA A 601 0.30 5.61 -44.57
CA ALA A 601 -0.86 6.07 -45.30
C ALA A 601 -2.13 6.11 -44.43
N GLN A 602 -2.29 5.16 -43.53
CA GLN A 602 -3.41 5.18 -42.57
C GLN A 602 -3.28 6.31 -41.51
N ARG A 603 -2.07 6.67 -41.08
CA ARG A 603 -1.84 7.81 -40.18
C ARG A 603 -2.23 9.14 -40.84
N ASP A 604 -1.83 9.32 -42.08
CA ASP A 604 -2.12 10.56 -42.82
C ASP A 604 -3.61 10.74 -43.08
N MET A 605 -4.34 9.67 -43.42
CA MET A 605 -5.80 9.69 -43.55
C MET A 605 -6.52 10.03 -42.23
N THR A 606 -6.00 9.57 -41.11
CA THR A 606 -6.61 9.85 -39.79
C THR A 606 -6.33 11.31 -39.35
N ARG A 607 -5.21 11.91 -39.74
CA ARG A 607 -4.94 13.34 -39.54
C ARG A 607 -5.84 14.24 -40.38
N TYR A 608 -6.07 13.91 -41.65
CA TYR A 608 -6.98 14.67 -42.50
C TYR A 608 -8.44 14.68 -42.00
N HIS A 609 -8.91 13.61 -41.36
CA HIS A 609 -10.24 13.57 -40.76
C HIS A 609 -10.34 14.30 -39.41
N ALA A 610 -9.25 14.42 -38.67
CA ALA A 610 -9.20 15.16 -37.40
C ALA A 610 -9.16 16.68 -37.64
N ASP A 611 -8.41 17.13 -38.64
CA ASP A 611 -8.31 18.56 -38.98
C ASP A 611 -9.56 19.09 -39.73
N GLY A 612 -10.30 18.20 -40.43
CA GLY A 612 -11.58 18.55 -41.11
C GLY A 612 -12.78 18.67 -40.15
N ALA A 613 -12.69 18.16 -38.93
CA ALA A 613 -13.76 18.24 -37.93
C ALA A 613 -13.71 19.51 -37.07
N ASN A 614 -12.56 20.22 -37.02
CA ASN A 614 -12.39 21.46 -36.26
C ASN A 614 -12.61 22.74 -37.10
N GLY A 615 -13.13 22.62 -38.30
CA GLY A 615 -13.33 23.74 -39.22
C GLY A 615 -14.81 24.13 -39.44
N LYS A 616 -15.71 23.72 -38.56
CA LYS A 616 -17.13 24.17 -38.58
C LYS A 616 -17.62 24.32 -37.14
N GLU A 617 -17.33 25.47 -36.56
CA GLU A 617 -18.17 26.23 -35.63
C GLU A 617 -17.64 27.66 -35.55
#